data_8a86e22e907649fa94e1589386102673
#
_entry.id   8a86e22e907649fa94e1589386102673
#
_cell.length_a   1.000
_cell.length_b   1.000
_cell.length_c   1.000
_cell.angle_alpha   90.00
_cell.angle_beta   90.00
_cell.angle_gamma   90.00
#
_symmetry.space_group_name_H-M   'P 1'
#
loop_
_entity.id
_entity.type
_entity.pdbx_description
1 polymer ?
#
loop_
_entity_poly.entity_id
_entity_poly.type
_entity_poly.pdbx_seq_one_letter_code
_entity_poly.pdbx_strand_id
1 'polypeptide(L)'
;MAVWALGINHTTAPLDLRGRFAFALDQIAPTLQGLRQSLGQSLSHSGVETAIISTCNRTEIYCAGQQPALDHTLGWLAHSGGVSPALLRSHSYTLEDSLVARHAFRVASGLDSMVLGEAQILGQMKDAVRAAETAGALGTTLNQLFQRSFAVAKEVRSSTEIGAHSISMAAAAVRLASQLFEDLTEIKVLFVGAGEMIELCATHFAAKNPKAIAIANRTLERGEKLATRFGGEVMRLADLPERLHEFDAVISCTASSLPIIGLGAVERALKKRRHRPIFMVDLAVPRDIEPEVKALGDVYLYTVDDLATVVQTAQANRQAAVAQAEAIIDAGVQS
;
A
#
# COMPACT_ATOMS: atom_id res chain seq x y z
N MET A 1 -10.11 -17.40 -23.94
CA MET A 1 -9.66 -16.03 -23.70
C MET A 1 -8.33 -16.09 -22.94
N ALA A 2 -7.30 -15.39 -23.40
CA ALA A 2 -6.01 -15.37 -22.71
C ALA A 2 -6.03 -14.41 -21.53
N VAL A 3 -5.38 -14.79 -20.45
CA VAL A 3 -5.22 -13.94 -19.26
C VAL A 3 -3.74 -13.73 -19.03
N TRP A 4 -3.34 -12.49 -18.79
CA TRP A 4 -1.96 -12.16 -18.44
C TRP A 4 -1.93 -11.09 -17.37
N ALA A 5 -0.84 -11.04 -16.63
CA ALA A 5 -0.59 -10.03 -15.62
C ALA A 5 0.87 -9.67 -15.60
N LEU A 6 1.15 -8.44 -15.22
CA LEU A 6 2.49 -8.00 -14.92
C LEU A 6 2.47 -7.03 -13.75
N GLY A 7 3.57 -6.96 -13.05
CA GLY A 7 3.65 -6.06 -11.92
C GLY A 7 5.05 -5.89 -11.37
N ILE A 8 5.13 -4.97 -10.44
CA ILE A 8 6.27 -4.78 -9.55
C ILE A 8 5.78 -4.86 -8.12
N ASN A 9 6.62 -5.35 -7.24
CA ASN A 9 6.28 -5.42 -5.82
C ASN A 9 7.49 -5.14 -4.94
N HIS A 10 7.28 -5.23 -3.62
CA HIS A 10 8.29 -4.96 -2.61
C HIS A 10 9.55 -5.84 -2.73
N THR A 11 9.46 -7.03 -3.33
CA THR A 11 10.62 -7.92 -3.52
C THR A 11 11.35 -7.68 -4.84
N THR A 12 10.69 -7.14 -5.86
CA THR A 12 11.26 -6.97 -7.21
C THR A 12 11.77 -5.56 -7.48
N ALA A 13 11.26 -4.55 -6.79
CA ALA A 13 11.55 -3.16 -7.10
C ALA A 13 11.79 -2.33 -5.83
N PRO A 14 12.78 -1.42 -5.84
CA PRO A 14 13.01 -0.51 -4.72
C PRO A 14 11.85 0.49 -4.58
N LEU A 15 11.74 1.10 -3.41
CA LEU A 15 10.65 2.00 -3.05
C LEU A 15 10.50 3.16 -4.03
N ASP A 16 11.59 3.77 -4.46
CA ASP A 16 11.55 4.91 -5.39
C ASP A 16 11.01 4.53 -6.75
N LEU A 17 11.33 3.34 -7.26
CA LEU A 17 10.79 2.84 -8.50
C LEU A 17 9.30 2.50 -8.36
N ARG A 18 8.92 1.85 -7.27
CA ARG A 18 7.49 1.57 -6.98
C ARG A 18 6.66 2.84 -6.93
N GLY A 19 7.21 3.92 -6.37
CA GLY A 19 6.54 5.22 -6.29
C GLY A 19 6.20 5.82 -7.65
N ARG A 20 6.96 5.54 -8.70
CA ARG A 20 6.67 6.01 -10.07
C ARG A 20 5.44 5.36 -10.68
N PHE A 21 5.03 4.20 -10.17
CA PHE A 21 3.89 3.43 -10.66
C PHE A 21 2.75 3.37 -9.64
N ALA A 22 2.79 4.18 -8.61
CA ALA A 22 1.69 4.29 -7.65
C ALA A 22 0.55 5.10 -8.28
N PHE A 23 -0.64 4.49 -8.35
CA PHE A 23 -1.83 5.12 -8.90
C PHE A 23 -2.82 5.42 -7.79
N ALA A 24 -3.17 6.69 -7.61
CA ALA A 24 -4.26 7.07 -6.71
C ALA A 24 -5.60 6.58 -7.26
N LEU A 25 -6.57 6.37 -6.38
CA LEU A 25 -7.85 5.77 -6.75
C LEU A 25 -8.58 6.54 -7.86
N ASP A 26 -8.50 7.88 -7.84
CA ASP A 26 -9.09 8.75 -8.87
C ASP A 26 -8.36 8.70 -10.21
N GLN A 27 -7.11 8.22 -10.25
CA GLN A 27 -6.31 8.07 -11.45
C GLN A 27 -6.51 6.72 -12.14
N ILE A 28 -7.10 5.75 -11.47
CA ILE A 28 -7.23 4.38 -11.99
C ILE A 28 -8.12 4.33 -13.23
N ALA A 29 -9.28 4.98 -13.21
CA ALA A 29 -10.20 4.96 -14.35
C ALA A 29 -9.58 5.54 -15.64
N PRO A 30 -8.98 6.76 -15.64
CA PRO A 30 -8.30 7.27 -16.83
C PRO A 30 -7.13 6.39 -17.28
N THR A 31 -6.40 5.80 -16.34
CA THR A 31 -5.27 4.92 -16.63
C THR A 31 -5.73 3.64 -17.32
N LEU A 32 -6.80 3.02 -16.85
CA LEU A 32 -7.40 1.83 -17.48
C LEU A 32 -7.91 2.13 -18.88
N GLN A 33 -8.54 3.27 -19.08
CA GLN A 33 -9.02 3.68 -20.40
C GLN A 33 -7.86 3.88 -21.38
N GLY A 34 -6.78 4.51 -20.93
CA GLY A 34 -5.57 4.69 -21.74
C GLY A 34 -4.94 3.35 -22.15
N LEU A 35 -4.84 2.41 -21.21
CA LEU A 35 -4.32 1.07 -21.48
C LEU A 35 -5.21 0.31 -22.47
N ARG A 36 -6.51 0.31 -22.27
CA ARG A 36 -7.47 -0.37 -23.17
C ARG A 36 -7.41 0.20 -24.57
N GLN A 37 -7.34 1.52 -24.70
CA GLN A 37 -7.22 2.18 -25.99
C GLN A 37 -5.92 1.77 -26.69
N SER A 38 -4.82 1.74 -25.97
CA SER A 38 -3.52 1.32 -26.51
C SER A 38 -3.55 -0.15 -26.96
N LEU A 39 -4.10 -1.06 -26.16
CA LEU A 39 -4.23 -2.47 -26.49
C LEU A 39 -5.18 -2.69 -27.69
N GLY A 40 -6.30 -1.97 -27.72
CA GLY A 40 -7.27 -2.06 -28.80
C GLY A 40 -6.70 -1.63 -30.15
N GLN A 41 -5.89 -0.59 -30.17
CA GLN A 41 -5.22 -0.13 -31.40
C GLN A 41 -4.21 -1.15 -31.93
N SER A 42 -3.45 -1.78 -31.04
CA SER A 42 -2.40 -2.73 -31.42
C SER A 42 -2.93 -4.09 -31.82
N LEU A 43 -4.00 -4.57 -31.23
CA LEU A 43 -4.51 -5.94 -31.38
C LEU A 43 -5.75 -6.04 -32.25
N SER A 44 -6.26 -4.95 -32.77
CA SER A 44 -7.48 -4.90 -33.62
C SER A 44 -8.72 -5.54 -32.97
N HIS A 45 -8.75 -5.60 -31.62
CA HIS A 45 -9.82 -6.26 -30.88
C HIS A 45 -10.52 -5.31 -29.93
N SER A 46 -11.84 -5.23 -30.05
CA SER A 46 -12.71 -4.64 -29.03
C SER A 46 -12.89 -5.65 -27.91
N GLY A 47 -12.84 -5.21 -26.66
CA GLY A 47 -13.22 -6.05 -25.51
C GLY A 47 -12.09 -6.59 -24.66
N VAL A 48 -10.90 -5.97 -24.70
CA VAL A 48 -9.84 -6.29 -23.74
C VAL A 48 -10.28 -5.82 -22.34
N GLU A 49 -10.21 -6.75 -21.38
CA GLU A 49 -10.49 -6.47 -19.99
C GLU A 49 -9.21 -6.06 -19.29
N THR A 50 -9.29 -5.07 -18.40
CA THR A 50 -8.14 -4.59 -17.63
C THR A 50 -8.54 -4.24 -16.20
N ALA A 51 -7.62 -4.47 -15.27
CA ALA A 51 -7.73 -4.01 -13.88
C ALA A 51 -6.33 -3.67 -13.36
N ILE A 52 -6.24 -2.67 -12.50
CA ILE A 52 -4.99 -2.26 -11.85
C ILE A 52 -5.17 -2.38 -10.34
N ILE A 53 -4.23 -3.09 -9.70
CA ILE A 53 -4.10 -3.13 -8.25
C ILE A 53 -2.88 -2.29 -7.90
N SER A 54 -3.07 -1.21 -7.17
CA SER A 54 -2.00 -0.32 -6.72
C SER A 54 -2.11 -0.13 -5.21
N THR A 55 -1.12 -0.63 -4.50
CA THR A 55 -1.01 -0.55 -3.04
C THR A 55 0.39 -0.11 -2.64
N CYS A 56 0.67 0.03 -1.36
CA CYS A 56 2.03 0.32 -0.90
C CYS A 56 3.04 -0.80 -1.21
N ASN A 57 2.55 -2.02 -1.44
CA ASN A 57 3.39 -3.20 -1.67
C ASN A 57 3.63 -3.49 -3.16
N ARG A 58 2.72 -3.07 -4.01
CA ARG A 58 2.70 -3.51 -5.42
C ARG A 58 1.92 -2.61 -6.33
N THR A 59 2.27 -2.66 -7.61
CA THR A 59 1.42 -2.24 -8.70
C THR A 59 1.35 -3.37 -9.70
N GLU A 60 0.14 -3.87 -9.96
CA GLU A 60 -0.11 -4.99 -10.87
C GLU A 60 -1.19 -4.62 -11.88
N ILE A 61 -0.99 -5.04 -13.12
CA ILE A 61 -1.97 -4.93 -14.20
C ILE A 61 -2.42 -6.33 -14.56
N TYR A 62 -3.73 -6.56 -14.54
CA TYR A 62 -4.37 -7.80 -14.96
C TYR A 62 -5.15 -7.53 -16.23
N CYS A 63 -4.97 -8.39 -17.23
CA CYS A 63 -5.63 -8.25 -18.52
C CYS A 63 -6.24 -9.58 -18.98
N ALA A 64 -7.31 -9.49 -19.75
CA ALA A 64 -7.88 -10.61 -20.47
C ALA A 64 -8.28 -10.18 -21.89
N GLY A 65 -7.95 -11.01 -22.86
CA GLY A 65 -8.22 -10.73 -24.26
C GLY A 65 -8.05 -11.99 -25.10
N GLN A 66 -8.23 -11.86 -26.42
CA GLN A 66 -8.11 -13.00 -27.31
C GLN A 66 -6.66 -13.46 -27.46
N GLN A 67 -5.71 -12.55 -27.39
CA GLN A 67 -4.28 -12.83 -27.49
C GLN A 67 -3.54 -12.15 -26.34
N PRO A 68 -2.52 -12.82 -25.75
CA PRO A 68 -1.70 -12.20 -24.71
C PRO A 68 -0.87 -11.05 -25.30
N ALA A 69 -0.69 -9.99 -24.51
CA ALA A 69 0.02 -8.79 -24.95
C ALA A 69 0.97 -8.27 -23.84
N LEU A 70 1.79 -9.15 -23.27
CA LEU A 70 2.70 -8.82 -22.17
C LEU A 70 3.68 -7.71 -22.51
N ASP A 71 4.36 -7.81 -23.66
CA ASP A 71 5.37 -6.80 -24.06
C ASP A 71 4.74 -5.43 -24.29
N HIS A 72 3.57 -5.39 -24.91
CA HIS A 72 2.84 -4.15 -25.15
C HIS A 72 2.40 -3.52 -23.82
N THR A 73 1.86 -4.32 -22.93
CA THR A 73 1.42 -3.87 -21.59
C THR A 73 2.59 -3.34 -20.78
N LEU A 74 3.73 -4.03 -20.82
CA LEU A 74 4.95 -3.59 -20.13
C LEU A 74 5.46 -2.27 -20.70
N GLY A 75 5.52 -2.13 -22.02
CA GLY A 75 5.94 -0.89 -22.67
C GLY A 75 5.04 0.29 -22.32
N TRP A 76 3.72 0.05 -22.30
CA TRP A 76 2.75 1.07 -21.93
C TRP A 76 2.93 1.52 -20.46
N LEU A 77 3.12 0.56 -19.54
CA LEU A 77 3.35 0.88 -18.13
C LEU A 77 4.66 1.65 -17.93
N ALA A 78 5.74 1.22 -18.58
CA ALA A 78 7.03 1.90 -18.54
C ALA A 78 6.91 3.36 -18.95
N HIS A 79 6.21 3.61 -20.07
CA HIS A 79 5.96 4.97 -20.56
C HIS A 79 5.18 5.82 -19.54
N SER A 80 4.15 5.25 -18.91
CA SER A 80 3.36 5.97 -17.92
C SER A 80 4.16 6.35 -16.66
N GLY A 81 5.14 5.56 -16.28
CA GLY A 81 6.04 5.84 -15.16
C GLY A 81 7.30 6.62 -15.52
N GLY A 82 7.50 6.94 -16.80
CA GLY A 82 8.65 7.71 -17.24
C GLY A 82 9.98 6.95 -17.15
N VAL A 83 9.97 5.63 -17.27
CA VAL A 83 11.18 4.78 -17.26
C VAL A 83 11.31 4.01 -18.57
N SER A 84 12.52 3.50 -18.84
CA SER A 84 12.71 2.67 -20.03
C SER A 84 12.04 1.30 -19.84
N PRO A 85 11.55 0.67 -20.93
CA PRO A 85 11.01 -0.69 -20.85
C PRO A 85 12.02 -1.70 -20.31
N ALA A 86 13.29 -1.55 -20.62
CA ALA A 86 14.36 -2.44 -20.12
C ALA A 86 14.51 -2.34 -18.60
N LEU A 87 14.46 -1.13 -18.04
CA LEU A 87 14.52 -0.94 -16.59
C LEU A 87 13.31 -1.57 -15.90
N LEU A 88 12.10 -1.32 -16.41
CA LEU A 88 10.90 -1.92 -15.83
C LEU A 88 10.94 -3.44 -15.92
N ARG A 89 11.36 -4.00 -17.08
CA ARG A 89 11.46 -5.44 -17.26
C ARG A 89 12.38 -6.09 -16.24
N SER A 90 13.51 -5.46 -15.91
CA SER A 90 14.47 -5.99 -14.94
C SER A 90 13.95 -6.02 -13.50
N HIS A 91 12.87 -5.27 -13.19
CA HIS A 91 12.28 -5.16 -11.88
C HIS A 91 10.82 -5.67 -11.80
N SER A 92 10.32 -6.23 -12.89
CA SER A 92 8.94 -6.70 -12.98
C SER A 92 8.86 -8.21 -13.07
N TYR A 93 7.68 -8.74 -12.81
CA TYR A 93 7.30 -10.12 -13.06
C TYR A 93 6.12 -10.14 -14.02
N THR A 94 6.07 -11.20 -14.83
CA THR A 94 5.00 -11.42 -15.81
C THR A 94 4.42 -12.82 -15.62
N LEU A 95 3.10 -12.93 -15.77
CA LEU A 95 2.37 -14.16 -15.53
C LEU A 95 1.35 -14.38 -16.64
N GLU A 96 1.09 -15.64 -16.97
CA GLU A 96 0.10 -16.04 -17.97
C GLU A 96 -0.75 -17.19 -17.44
N ASP A 97 -2.01 -17.22 -17.85
CA ASP A 97 -2.98 -18.31 -17.66
C ASP A 97 -3.15 -18.71 -16.18
N SER A 98 -2.93 -19.98 -15.84
CA SER A 98 -3.13 -20.48 -14.48
C SER A 98 -2.20 -19.84 -13.45
N LEU A 99 -1.04 -19.33 -13.86
CA LEU A 99 -0.14 -18.61 -12.97
C LEU A 99 -0.73 -17.28 -12.52
N VAL A 100 -1.56 -16.65 -13.35
CA VAL A 100 -2.29 -15.43 -12.97
C VAL A 100 -3.26 -15.74 -11.83
N ALA A 101 -4.04 -16.82 -11.96
CA ALA A 101 -4.99 -17.22 -10.92
C ALA A 101 -4.29 -17.56 -9.61
N ARG A 102 -3.22 -18.36 -9.66
CA ARG A 102 -2.43 -18.69 -8.47
C ARG A 102 -1.92 -17.43 -7.79
N HIS A 103 -1.35 -16.51 -8.55
CA HIS A 103 -0.82 -15.26 -8.03
C HIS A 103 -1.91 -14.40 -7.39
N ALA A 104 -3.04 -14.21 -8.07
CA ALA A 104 -4.16 -13.43 -7.55
C ALA A 104 -4.70 -14.01 -6.24
N PHE A 105 -4.81 -15.34 -6.15
CA PHE A 105 -5.24 -16.03 -4.93
C PHE A 105 -4.26 -15.83 -3.79
N ARG A 106 -2.96 -15.89 -4.04
CA ARG A 106 -1.90 -15.65 -3.04
C ARG A 106 -1.93 -14.22 -2.54
N VAL A 107 -2.05 -13.26 -3.46
CA VAL A 107 -2.13 -11.83 -3.11
C VAL A 107 -3.35 -11.55 -2.24
N ALA A 108 -4.53 -12.01 -2.67
CA ALA A 108 -5.78 -11.81 -1.93
C ALA A 108 -5.75 -12.45 -0.54
N SER A 109 -5.04 -13.57 -0.40
CA SER A 109 -4.88 -14.30 0.87
C SER A 109 -3.81 -13.70 1.78
N GLY A 110 -3.08 -12.69 1.33
CA GLY A 110 -2.02 -12.04 2.11
C GLY A 110 -0.70 -12.79 2.15
N LEU A 111 -0.53 -13.83 1.32
CA LEU A 111 0.71 -14.64 1.30
C LEU A 111 1.85 -13.93 0.58
N ASP A 112 1.54 -12.98 -0.30
CA ASP A 112 2.52 -12.25 -1.10
C ASP A 112 2.66 -10.79 -0.63
N SER A 113 2.17 -10.46 0.54
CA SER A 113 2.27 -9.14 1.14
C SER A 113 3.55 -9.01 1.98
N MET A 114 4.02 -7.79 2.19
CA MET A 114 5.13 -7.51 3.13
C MET A 114 4.80 -8.03 4.52
N VAL A 115 3.55 -7.91 4.94
CA VAL A 115 3.03 -8.43 6.19
C VAL A 115 2.19 -9.66 5.89
N LEU A 116 2.67 -10.83 6.26
CA LEU A 116 1.99 -12.08 6.01
C LEU A 116 0.58 -12.09 6.62
N GLY A 117 -0.43 -12.36 5.80
CA GLY A 117 -1.81 -12.46 6.22
C GLY A 117 -2.49 -11.11 6.51
N GLU A 118 -1.96 -9.99 6.03
CA GLU A 118 -2.56 -8.68 6.24
C GLU A 118 -3.96 -8.61 5.64
N ALA A 119 -4.93 -8.20 6.46
CA ALA A 119 -6.34 -8.17 6.06
C ALA A 119 -6.67 -7.08 5.04
N GLN A 120 -5.89 -6.01 5.01
CA GLN A 120 -6.15 -4.83 4.17
C GLN A 120 -6.06 -5.11 2.67
N ILE A 121 -5.20 -6.04 2.26
CA ILE A 121 -5.01 -6.34 0.84
C ILE A 121 -6.33 -6.80 0.17
N LEU A 122 -7.14 -7.58 0.87
CA LEU A 122 -8.42 -8.04 0.33
C LEU A 122 -9.37 -6.88 0.05
N GLY A 123 -9.49 -5.93 0.99
CA GLY A 123 -10.28 -4.71 0.80
C GLY A 123 -9.76 -3.85 -0.34
N GLN A 124 -8.45 -3.67 -0.44
CA GLN A 124 -7.82 -2.91 -1.51
C GLN A 124 -8.04 -3.55 -2.88
N MET A 125 -7.99 -4.89 -2.98
CA MET A 125 -8.30 -5.58 -4.22
C MET A 125 -9.77 -5.43 -4.62
N LYS A 126 -10.70 -5.49 -3.65
CA LYS A 126 -12.12 -5.25 -3.90
C LYS A 126 -12.36 -3.83 -4.43
N ASP A 127 -11.69 -2.84 -3.89
CA ASP A 127 -11.77 -1.45 -4.36
C ASP A 127 -11.23 -1.31 -5.79
N ALA A 128 -10.13 -1.99 -6.10
CA ALA A 128 -9.56 -1.99 -7.45
C ALA A 128 -10.52 -2.62 -8.48
N VAL A 129 -11.19 -3.71 -8.10
CA VAL A 129 -12.20 -4.35 -8.95
C VAL A 129 -13.40 -3.44 -9.19
N ARG A 130 -13.89 -2.76 -8.16
CA ARG A 130 -14.95 -1.76 -8.31
C ARG A 130 -14.54 -0.61 -9.24
N ALA A 131 -13.32 -0.13 -9.12
CA ALA A 131 -12.81 0.93 -10.00
C ALA A 131 -12.76 0.48 -11.46
N ALA A 132 -12.33 -0.77 -11.72
CA ALA A 132 -12.34 -1.34 -13.07
C ALA A 132 -13.77 -1.50 -13.62
N GLU A 133 -14.68 -1.95 -12.79
CA GLU A 133 -16.10 -2.08 -13.15
C GLU A 133 -16.72 -0.73 -13.50
N THR A 134 -16.51 0.27 -12.67
CA THR A 134 -16.99 1.64 -12.89
C THR A 134 -16.42 2.24 -14.17
N ALA A 135 -15.17 1.96 -14.50
CA ALA A 135 -14.53 2.39 -15.75
C ALA A 135 -14.98 1.61 -16.99
N GLY A 136 -15.83 0.59 -16.82
CA GLY A 136 -16.26 -0.27 -17.92
C GLY A 136 -15.13 -1.17 -18.46
N ALA A 137 -14.07 -1.39 -17.67
CA ALA A 137 -12.89 -2.15 -18.08
C ALA A 137 -12.97 -3.62 -17.64
N LEU A 138 -13.87 -3.97 -16.74
CA LEU A 138 -14.00 -5.31 -16.20
C LEU A 138 -15.04 -6.10 -17.00
N GLY A 139 -14.62 -7.27 -17.53
CA GLY A 139 -15.53 -8.21 -18.20
C GLY A 139 -15.69 -9.49 -17.40
N THR A 140 -16.30 -10.49 -18.03
CA THR A 140 -16.63 -11.77 -17.37
C THR A 140 -15.38 -12.50 -16.89
N THR A 141 -14.32 -12.54 -17.68
CA THR A 141 -13.12 -13.31 -17.37
C THR A 141 -12.39 -12.78 -16.13
N LEU A 142 -12.10 -11.49 -16.09
CA LEU A 142 -11.44 -10.89 -14.92
C LEU A 142 -12.36 -10.85 -13.70
N ASN A 143 -13.65 -10.62 -13.90
CA ASN A 143 -14.60 -10.65 -12.78
C ASN A 143 -14.61 -12.03 -12.11
N GLN A 144 -14.68 -13.10 -12.89
CA GLN A 144 -14.61 -14.46 -12.34
C GLN A 144 -13.28 -14.71 -11.62
N LEU A 145 -12.16 -14.29 -12.19
CA LEU A 145 -10.85 -14.43 -11.57
C LEU A 145 -10.83 -13.78 -10.17
N PHE A 146 -11.30 -12.54 -10.08
CA PHE A 146 -11.27 -11.80 -8.81
C PHE A 146 -12.28 -12.33 -7.81
N GLN A 147 -13.48 -12.70 -8.23
CA GLN A 147 -14.47 -13.29 -7.31
C GLN A 147 -13.99 -14.63 -6.75
N ARG A 148 -13.32 -15.45 -7.56
CA ARG A 148 -12.68 -16.68 -7.07
C ARG A 148 -11.53 -16.37 -6.13
N SER A 149 -10.74 -15.35 -6.42
CA SER A 149 -9.64 -14.89 -5.54
C SER A 149 -10.18 -14.51 -4.16
N PHE A 150 -11.29 -13.79 -4.10
CA PHE A 150 -11.93 -13.39 -2.85
C PHE A 150 -12.49 -14.58 -2.07
N ALA A 151 -13.09 -15.55 -2.76
CA ALA A 151 -13.59 -16.78 -2.14
C ALA A 151 -12.44 -17.61 -1.54
N VAL A 152 -11.35 -17.78 -2.28
CA VAL A 152 -10.15 -18.50 -1.80
C VAL A 152 -9.53 -17.76 -0.62
N ALA A 153 -9.42 -16.45 -0.68
CA ALA A 153 -8.90 -15.65 0.43
C ALA A 153 -9.73 -15.80 1.70
N LYS A 154 -11.06 -15.84 1.56
CA LYS A 154 -11.97 -16.06 2.69
C LYS A 154 -11.74 -17.44 3.30
N GLU A 155 -11.62 -18.47 2.48
CA GLU A 155 -11.34 -19.82 2.95
C GLU A 155 -10.00 -19.92 3.68
N VAL A 156 -8.95 -19.32 3.11
CA VAL A 156 -7.61 -19.28 3.75
C VAL A 156 -7.69 -18.64 5.13
N ARG A 157 -8.37 -17.50 5.24
CA ARG A 157 -8.46 -16.76 6.52
C ARG A 157 -9.30 -17.47 7.56
N SER A 158 -10.35 -18.20 7.14
CA SER A 158 -11.22 -18.92 8.06
C SER A 158 -10.69 -20.30 8.45
N SER A 159 -9.91 -20.95 7.58
CA SER A 159 -9.44 -22.32 7.75
C SER A 159 -7.99 -22.44 8.20
N THR A 160 -7.24 -21.33 8.26
CA THR A 160 -5.84 -21.31 8.68
C THR A 160 -5.59 -20.18 9.69
N GLU A 161 -4.46 -20.23 10.37
CA GLU A 161 -4.05 -19.21 11.34
C GLU A 161 -3.39 -17.97 10.70
N ILE A 162 -3.33 -17.91 9.37
CA ILE A 162 -2.70 -16.80 8.64
C ILE A 162 -3.27 -15.44 9.06
N GLY A 163 -4.60 -15.33 9.17
CA GLY A 163 -5.26 -14.09 9.58
C GLY A 163 -5.20 -13.82 11.08
N ALA A 164 -5.27 -14.87 11.89
CA ALA A 164 -5.33 -14.76 13.35
C ALA A 164 -4.02 -14.25 13.96
N HIS A 165 -2.88 -14.57 13.33
CA HIS A 165 -1.55 -14.21 13.82
C HIS A 165 -0.89 -13.08 13.00
N SER A 166 -1.64 -12.38 12.14
CA SER A 166 -1.05 -11.29 11.36
C SER A 166 -0.70 -10.11 12.28
N ILE A 167 0.54 -9.61 12.13
CA ILE A 167 1.00 -8.41 12.79
C ILE A 167 0.91 -7.29 11.75
N SER A 168 0.04 -6.30 11.98
CA SER A 168 -0.14 -5.20 11.05
C SER A 168 1.05 -4.24 11.08
N MET A 169 1.21 -3.48 10.01
CA MET A 169 2.18 -2.37 9.95
C MET A 169 1.93 -1.36 11.07
N ALA A 170 0.67 -1.14 11.40
CA ALA A 170 0.28 -0.24 12.50
C ALA A 170 0.81 -0.73 13.85
N ALA A 171 0.68 -2.02 14.14
CA ALA A 171 1.21 -2.61 15.38
C ALA A 171 2.74 -2.52 15.42
N ALA A 172 3.41 -2.72 14.27
CA ALA A 172 4.85 -2.58 14.17
C ALA A 172 5.31 -1.14 14.46
N ALA A 173 4.59 -0.15 13.94
CA ALA A 173 4.88 1.26 14.20
C ALA A 173 4.79 1.59 15.70
N VAL A 174 3.75 1.11 16.39
CA VAL A 174 3.60 1.28 17.85
C VAL A 174 4.75 0.63 18.60
N ARG A 175 5.14 -0.57 18.19
CA ARG A 175 6.26 -1.29 18.83
C ARG A 175 7.56 -0.51 18.72
N LEU A 176 7.87 0.04 17.54
CA LEU A 176 9.06 0.86 17.34
C LEU A 176 9.02 2.14 18.15
N ALA A 177 7.87 2.81 18.23
CA ALA A 177 7.68 3.98 19.08
C ALA A 177 7.93 3.64 20.56
N SER A 178 7.48 2.48 21.00
CA SER A 178 7.68 2.02 22.39
C SER A 178 9.15 1.75 22.71
N GLN A 179 9.98 1.48 21.72
CA GLN A 179 11.42 1.33 21.91
C GLN A 179 12.13 2.68 22.09
N LEU A 180 11.60 3.73 21.48
CA LEU A 180 12.19 5.07 21.56
C LEU A 180 11.68 5.85 22.79
N PHE A 181 10.40 5.76 23.09
CA PHE A 181 9.76 6.50 24.19
C PHE A 181 9.46 5.55 25.34
N GLU A 182 9.89 5.93 26.54
CA GLU A 182 9.64 5.12 27.74
C GLU A 182 8.14 5.02 28.08
N ASP A 183 7.41 6.12 27.85
CA ASP A 183 5.99 6.21 28.21
C ASP A 183 5.20 6.85 27.06
N LEU A 184 4.41 6.02 26.35
CA LEU A 184 3.59 6.50 25.24
C LEU A 184 2.45 7.41 25.69
N THR A 185 2.08 7.42 26.98
CA THR A 185 1.05 8.32 27.50
C THR A 185 1.51 9.78 27.58
N GLU A 186 2.80 10.02 27.46
CA GLU A 186 3.37 11.38 27.51
C GLU A 186 3.64 11.99 26.13
N ILE A 187 3.48 11.22 25.05
CA ILE A 187 3.78 11.71 23.70
C ILE A 187 2.55 12.28 23.00
N LYS A 188 2.82 13.23 22.11
CA LYS A 188 1.83 13.76 21.17
C LYS A 188 2.07 13.15 19.80
N VAL A 189 1.02 12.59 19.22
CA VAL A 189 1.09 11.87 17.95
C VAL A 189 0.32 12.62 16.86
N LEU A 190 0.96 12.82 15.72
CA LEU A 190 0.37 13.41 14.53
C LEU A 190 0.20 12.35 13.45
N PHE A 191 -1.00 12.26 12.90
CA PHE A 191 -1.30 11.43 11.72
C PHE A 191 -1.52 12.33 10.52
N VAL A 192 -0.82 12.08 9.43
CA VAL A 192 -0.89 12.85 8.21
C VAL A 192 -1.57 12.02 7.12
N GLY A 193 -2.78 12.42 6.76
CA GLY A 193 -3.69 11.68 5.91
C GLY A 193 -4.95 11.25 6.65
N ALA A 194 -5.92 10.72 5.94
CA ALA A 194 -7.18 10.24 6.53
C ALA A 194 -7.69 8.97 5.84
N GLY A 195 -6.80 8.21 5.22
CA GLY A 195 -7.13 6.94 4.59
C GLY A 195 -7.17 5.78 5.58
N GLU A 196 -7.41 4.60 5.05
CA GLU A 196 -7.57 3.37 5.82
C GLU A 196 -6.33 3.04 6.66
N MET A 197 -5.13 3.21 6.10
CA MET A 197 -3.89 2.94 6.82
C MET A 197 -3.67 3.88 8.00
N ILE A 198 -3.99 5.15 7.83
CA ILE A 198 -3.92 6.14 8.91
C ILE A 198 -4.96 5.81 10.01
N GLU A 199 -6.17 5.44 9.62
CA GLU A 199 -7.19 5.02 10.59
C GLU A 199 -6.73 3.83 11.42
N LEU A 200 -6.10 2.85 10.79
CA LEU A 200 -5.57 1.69 11.48
C LEU A 200 -4.43 2.07 12.44
N CYS A 201 -3.48 2.89 12.00
CA CYS A 201 -2.40 3.38 12.86
C CYS A 201 -2.94 4.19 14.04
N ALA A 202 -3.91 5.07 13.79
CA ALA A 202 -4.55 5.86 14.85
C ALA A 202 -5.24 4.97 15.88
N THR A 203 -5.91 3.90 15.45
CA THR A 203 -6.54 2.93 16.34
C THR A 203 -5.52 2.27 17.27
N HIS A 204 -4.39 1.83 16.72
CA HIS A 204 -3.35 1.17 17.51
C HIS A 204 -2.63 2.12 18.46
N PHE A 205 -2.35 3.35 18.04
CA PHE A 205 -1.75 4.36 18.92
C PHE A 205 -2.73 4.84 20.00
N ALA A 206 -4.01 5.06 19.66
CA ALA A 206 -5.03 5.47 20.60
C ALA A 206 -5.21 4.47 21.75
N ALA A 207 -5.04 3.17 21.48
CA ALA A 207 -5.09 2.12 22.50
C ALA A 207 -3.98 2.27 23.57
N LYS A 208 -2.92 3.02 23.29
CA LYS A 208 -1.83 3.32 24.22
C LYS A 208 -2.04 4.62 25.00
N ASN A 209 -3.16 5.29 24.80
CA ASN A 209 -3.56 6.52 25.50
C ASN A 209 -2.49 7.63 25.41
N PRO A 210 -2.06 8.06 24.21
CA PRO A 210 -1.10 9.15 24.09
C PRO A 210 -1.67 10.45 24.67
N LYS A 211 -0.78 11.38 25.00
CA LYS A 211 -1.16 12.67 25.60
C LYS A 211 -2.08 13.48 24.70
N ALA A 212 -1.84 13.44 23.39
CA ALA A 212 -2.67 14.10 22.38
C ALA A 212 -2.55 13.39 21.03
N ILE A 213 -3.63 13.45 20.25
CA ILE A 213 -3.69 12.97 18.87
C ILE A 213 -4.14 14.14 18.01
N ALA A 214 -3.47 14.34 16.87
CA ALA A 214 -3.87 15.29 15.86
C ALA A 214 -3.90 14.62 14.49
N ILE A 215 -4.81 15.04 13.63
CA ILE A 215 -4.94 14.58 12.26
C ILE A 215 -4.71 15.77 11.33
N ALA A 216 -3.73 15.67 10.44
CA ALA A 216 -3.52 16.64 9.38
C ALA A 216 -4.00 16.02 8.06
N ASN A 217 -4.87 16.71 7.35
CA ASN A 217 -5.38 16.23 6.08
C ASN A 217 -5.62 17.39 5.14
N ARG A 218 -5.60 17.12 3.84
CA ARG A 218 -5.88 18.12 2.80
C ARG A 218 -7.31 18.66 2.93
N THR A 219 -8.28 17.78 3.18
CA THR A 219 -9.68 18.15 3.42
C THR A 219 -9.98 18.03 4.91
N LEU A 220 -10.41 19.14 5.52
CA LEU A 220 -10.73 19.19 6.95
C LEU A 220 -11.85 18.20 7.32
N GLU A 221 -12.87 18.08 6.48
CA GLU A 221 -14.04 17.24 6.77
C GLU A 221 -13.65 15.77 7.02
N ARG A 222 -12.79 15.19 6.18
CA ARG A 222 -12.32 13.81 6.36
C ARG A 222 -11.45 13.69 7.61
N GLY A 223 -10.60 14.66 7.86
CA GLY A 223 -9.76 14.69 9.06
C GLY A 223 -10.58 14.82 10.33
N GLU A 224 -11.64 15.65 10.31
CA GLU A 224 -12.54 15.84 11.46
C GLU A 224 -13.26 14.57 11.87
N LYS A 225 -13.73 13.78 10.93
CA LYS A 225 -14.37 12.49 11.23
C LYS A 225 -13.43 11.57 12.00
N LEU A 226 -12.19 11.48 11.54
CA LEU A 226 -11.20 10.64 12.18
C LEU A 226 -10.75 11.21 13.54
N ALA A 227 -10.52 12.52 13.62
CA ALA A 227 -10.14 13.20 14.85
C ALA A 227 -11.21 13.04 15.95
N THR A 228 -12.48 13.20 15.60
CA THR A 228 -13.61 13.05 16.53
C THR A 228 -13.63 11.64 17.13
N ARG A 229 -13.39 10.63 16.32
CA ARG A 229 -13.37 9.23 16.78
C ARG A 229 -12.32 8.97 17.84
N PHE A 230 -11.18 9.65 17.78
CA PHE A 230 -10.06 9.45 18.71
C PHE A 230 -9.90 10.57 19.75
N GLY A 231 -10.84 11.50 19.80
CA GLY A 231 -10.77 12.64 20.72
C GLY A 231 -9.62 13.60 20.42
N GLY A 232 -9.20 13.65 19.15
CA GLY A 232 -8.08 14.48 18.72
C GLY A 232 -8.49 15.79 18.07
N GLU A 233 -7.50 16.60 17.69
CA GLU A 233 -7.72 17.81 16.91
C GLU A 233 -7.43 17.54 15.42
N VAL A 234 -7.96 18.42 14.57
CA VAL A 234 -7.72 18.42 13.13
C VAL A 234 -6.97 19.66 12.72
N MET A 235 -6.06 19.54 11.75
CA MET A 235 -5.38 20.66 11.12
C MET A 235 -5.29 20.47 9.61
N ARG A 236 -5.04 21.56 8.89
CA ARG A 236 -4.77 21.51 7.46
C ARG A 236 -3.33 21.11 7.20
N LEU A 237 -3.07 20.46 6.05
CA LEU A 237 -1.70 20.15 5.62
C LEU A 237 -0.85 21.42 5.49
N ALA A 238 -1.44 22.54 5.11
CA ALA A 238 -0.73 23.81 4.99
C ALA A 238 -0.13 24.30 6.31
N ASP A 239 -0.71 23.93 7.44
CA ASP A 239 -0.25 24.32 8.78
C ASP A 239 0.85 23.40 9.32
N LEU A 240 1.13 22.29 8.64
CA LEU A 240 2.05 21.27 9.08
C LEU A 240 3.46 21.78 9.36
N PRO A 241 4.10 22.57 8.46
CA PRO A 241 5.47 23.05 8.70
C PRO A 241 5.62 23.90 9.98
N GLU A 242 4.60 24.68 10.31
CA GLU A 242 4.61 25.57 11.49
C GLU A 242 4.32 24.83 12.80
N ARG A 243 3.66 23.68 12.72
CA ARG A 243 3.19 22.95 13.89
C ARG A 243 3.89 21.62 14.12
N LEU A 244 4.77 21.21 13.22
CA LEU A 244 5.44 19.91 13.28
C LEU A 244 6.20 19.71 14.61
N HIS A 245 6.77 20.78 15.17
CA HIS A 245 7.52 20.76 16.42
C HIS A 245 6.70 20.33 17.64
N GLU A 246 5.38 20.41 17.56
CA GLU A 246 4.50 20.07 18.69
C GLU A 246 4.41 18.56 18.94
N PHE A 247 4.83 17.74 17.99
CA PHE A 247 4.59 16.30 18.00
C PHE A 247 5.87 15.51 18.17
N ASP A 248 5.77 14.45 18.96
CA ASP A 248 6.86 13.51 19.24
C ASP A 248 6.90 12.39 18.20
N ALA A 249 5.74 12.00 17.69
CA ALA A 249 5.61 10.96 16.67
C ALA A 249 4.73 11.46 15.51
N VAL A 250 5.15 11.17 14.29
CA VAL A 250 4.45 11.54 13.06
C VAL A 250 4.31 10.30 12.18
N ILE A 251 3.07 9.93 11.87
CA ILE A 251 2.77 8.82 10.98
C ILE A 251 2.09 9.37 9.74
N SER A 252 2.72 9.21 8.57
CA SER A 252 2.24 9.80 7.32
C SER A 252 1.90 8.74 6.28
N CYS A 253 0.75 8.87 5.67
CA CYS A 253 0.32 8.06 4.55
C CYS A 253 -0.73 8.82 3.74
N THR A 254 -0.29 9.56 2.72
CA THR A 254 -1.17 10.33 1.83
C THR A 254 -1.09 9.81 0.40
N ALA A 255 -1.99 10.29 -0.44
CA ALA A 255 -1.97 10.01 -1.88
C ALA A 255 -1.18 11.05 -2.68
N SER A 256 -0.37 11.88 -2.02
CA SER A 256 0.43 12.91 -2.70
C SER A 256 1.47 12.29 -3.61
N SER A 257 1.62 12.82 -4.81
CA SER A 257 2.66 12.40 -5.75
C SER A 257 4.04 12.97 -5.43
N LEU A 258 4.11 13.99 -4.54
CA LEU A 258 5.35 14.64 -4.11
C LEU A 258 5.43 14.61 -2.59
N PRO A 259 6.66 14.66 -2.02
CA PRO A 259 6.82 14.77 -0.59
C PRO A 259 6.15 16.02 -0.02
N ILE A 260 5.51 15.87 1.12
CA ILE A 260 4.80 16.95 1.82
C ILE A 260 5.50 17.39 3.10
N ILE A 261 6.43 16.58 3.61
CA ILE A 261 7.27 16.92 4.77
C ILE A 261 8.71 16.99 4.30
N GLY A 262 9.25 18.20 4.26
CA GLY A 262 10.59 18.47 3.75
C GLY A 262 11.66 18.55 4.84
N LEU A 263 12.93 18.45 4.42
CA LEU A 263 14.09 18.55 5.29
C LEU A 263 14.08 19.84 6.10
N GLY A 264 13.82 20.98 5.46
CA GLY A 264 13.82 22.28 6.13
C GLY A 264 12.78 22.40 7.25
N ALA A 265 11.58 21.86 7.03
CA ALA A 265 10.54 21.85 8.04
C ALA A 265 10.93 21.01 9.26
N VAL A 266 11.53 19.86 9.04
CA VAL A 266 11.99 18.98 10.13
C VAL A 266 13.16 19.61 10.89
N GLU A 267 14.12 20.22 10.19
CA GLU A 267 15.24 20.95 10.84
C GLU A 267 14.74 22.07 11.74
N ARG A 268 13.76 22.87 11.26
CA ARG A 268 13.15 23.94 12.06
C ARG A 268 12.41 23.38 13.27
N ALA A 269 11.69 22.29 13.09
CA ALA A 269 10.99 21.64 14.18
C ALA A 269 11.96 21.14 15.25
N LEU A 270 13.06 20.52 14.87
CA LEU A 270 14.10 20.07 15.82
C LEU A 270 14.67 21.21 16.63
N LYS A 271 14.95 22.37 16.03
CA LYS A 271 15.42 23.55 16.75
C LYS A 271 14.43 24.02 17.81
N LYS A 272 13.15 24.12 17.44
CA LYS A 272 12.07 24.50 18.38
C LYS A 272 11.90 23.47 19.49
N ARG A 273 12.15 22.21 19.22
CA ARG A 273 12.09 21.11 20.18
C ARG A 273 13.36 21.01 21.05
N ARG A 274 14.35 21.82 20.83
CA ARG A 274 15.66 21.72 21.50
C ARG A 274 16.27 20.33 21.32
N HIS A 275 16.16 19.79 20.10
CA HIS A 275 16.69 18.49 19.69
C HIS A 275 16.10 17.29 20.46
N ARG A 276 14.88 17.41 21.01
CA ARG A 276 14.15 16.24 21.49
C ARG A 276 13.79 15.35 20.30
N PRO A 277 13.95 14.02 20.41
CA PRO A 277 13.75 13.11 19.30
C PRO A 277 12.37 13.19 18.68
N ILE A 278 12.29 13.02 17.35
CA ILE A 278 11.05 12.85 16.60
C ILE A 278 11.07 11.46 15.99
N PHE A 279 10.03 10.68 16.24
CA PHE A 279 9.77 9.41 15.60
C PHE A 279 8.88 9.66 14.38
N MET A 280 9.30 9.18 13.20
CA MET A 280 8.56 9.40 11.96
C MET A 280 8.38 8.09 11.21
N VAL A 281 7.18 7.85 10.71
CA VAL A 281 6.86 6.70 9.87
C VAL A 281 6.22 7.19 8.58
N ASP A 282 6.80 6.82 7.46
CA ASP A 282 6.31 7.14 6.13
C ASP A 282 5.82 5.86 5.45
N LEU A 283 4.51 5.68 5.42
CA LEU A 283 3.85 4.52 4.83
C LEU A 283 3.37 4.79 3.41
N ALA A 284 3.64 5.98 2.87
CA ALA A 284 3.20 6.37 1.54
C ALA A 284 4.13 5.84 0.44
N VAL A 285 3.52 5.51 -0.70
CA VAL A 285 4.22 5.20 -1.94
C VAL A 285 3.47 5.93 -3.06
N PRO A 286 4.08 6.99 -3.66
CA PRO A 286 5.41 7.56 -3.38
C PRO A 286 5.50 8.21 -2.00
N ARG A 287 6.71 8.50 -1.57
CA ARG A 287 7.02 8.96 -0.21
C ARG A 287 6.42 10.33 0.12
N ASP A 288 5.95 10.47 1.36
CA ASP A 288 5.49 11.75 1.92
C ASP A 288 6.62 12.58 2.54
N ILE A 289 7.65 11.91 3.06
CA ILE A 289 8.75 12.53 3.78
C ILE A 289 10.00 12.47 2.91
N GLU A 290 10.69 13.59 2.74
CA GLU A 290 11.93 13.62 1.97
C GLU A 290 12.97 12.67 2.57
N PRO A 291 13.64 11.84 1.72
CA PRO A 291 14.61 10.84 2.21
C PRO A 291 15.77 11.43 3.03
N GLU A 292 16.15 12.66 2.74
CA GLU A 292 17.25 13.38 3.42
C GLU A 292 16.99 13.59 4.90
N VAL A 293 15.72 13.56 5.33
CA VAL A 293 15.33 13.67 6.75
C VAL A 293 15.94 12.56 7.60
N LYS A 294 16.16 11.39 7.02
CA LYS A 294 16.77 10.26 7.73
C LYS A 294 18.19 10.54 8.24
N ALA A 295 18.90 11.45 7.60
CA ALA A 295 20.27 11.82 7.99
C ALA A 295 20.34 12.72 9.23
N LEU A 296 19.21 13.27 9.69
CA LEU A 296 19.16 14.13 10.88
C LEU A 296 19.32 13.27 12.14
N GLY A 297 20.23 13.69 13.04
CA GLY A 297 20.63 12.87 14.20
C GLY A 297 19.52 12.59 15.21
N ASP A 298 18.53 13.49 15.33
CA ASP A 298 17.46 13.38 16.30
C ASP A 298 16.13 12.92 15.67
N VAL A 299 16.19 12.40 14.44
CA VAL A 299 15.03 11.85 13.74
C VAL A 299 15.20 10.34 13.58
N TYR A 300 14.15 9.62 13.91
CA TYR A 300 14.06 8.17 13.71
C TYR A 300 12.99 7.92 12.65
N LEU A 301 13.42 7.88 11.39
CA LEU A 301 12.53 7.72 10.23
C LEU A 301 12.51 6.28 9.74
N TYR A 302 11.30 5.74 9.64
CA TYR A 302 11.05 4.40 9.12
C TYR A 302 10.11 4.48 7.93
N THR A 303 10.44 3.77 6.86
CA THR A 303 9.59 3.63 5.68
C THR A 303 8.71 2.39 5.79
N VAL A 304 7.82 2.21 4.81
CA VAL A 304 7.02 1.00 4.69
C VAL A 304 7.89 -0.27 4.61
N ASP A 305 9.03 -0.20 3.91
CA ASP A 305 9.96 -1.32 3.79
C ASP A 305 10.67 -1.64 5.11
N ASP A 306 11.02 -0.61 5.88
CA ASP A 306 11.63 -0.79 7.20
C ASP A 306 10.68 -1.50 8.16
N LEU A 307 9.40 -1.10 8.17
CA LEU A 307 8.39 -1.75 9.01
C LEU A 307 8.15 -3.21 8.59
N ALA A 308 8.15 -3.47 7.28
CA ALA A 308 8.00 -4.82 6.77
C ALA A 308 9.09 -5.76 7.31
N THR A 309 10.33 -5.29 7.38
CA THR A 309 11.44 -6.08 7.96
C THR A 309 11.18 -6.40 9.43
N VAL A 310 10.70 -5.45 10.22
CA VAL A 310 10.34 -5.67 11.63
C VAL A 310 9.26 -6.74 11.76
N VAL A 311 8.23 -6.68 10.93
CA VAL A 311 7.12 -7.63 10.94
C VAL A 311 7.59 -9.03 10.54
N GLN A 312 8.39 -9.16 9.49
CA GLN A 312 8.91 -10.44 9.01
C GLN A 312 9.73 -11.16 10.08
N THR A 313 10.55 -10.45 10.82
CA THR A 313 11.33 -11.00 11.93
C THR A 313 10.43 -11.61 13.00
N ALA A 314 9.28 -10.98 13.30
CA ALA A 314 8.33 -11.47 14.29
C ALA A 314 7.51 -12.67 13.79
N GLN A 315 7.46 -12.93 12.48
CA GLN A 315 6.63 -13.96 11.85
C GLN A 315 7.39 -15.22 11.44
N ALA A 316 8.66 -15.36 11.78
CA ALA A 316 9.51 -16.47 11.34
C ALA A 316 8.96 -17.87 11.71
N ASN A 317 8.03 -18.00 12.66
CA ASN A 317 7.50 -19.27 13.17
C ASN A 317 6.15 -19.68 12.53
N ARG A 318 5.75 -19.11 11.40
CA ARG A 318 4.39 -19.31 10.85
C ARG A 318 4.35 -20.22 9.61
N GLN A 319 5.37 -21.05 9.41
CA GLN A 319 5.49 -21.90 8.22
C GLN A 319 4.34 -22.89 8.05
N ALA A 320 3.82 -23.46 9.15
CA ALA A 320 2.71 -24.41 9.08
C ALA A 320 1.42 -23.78 8.53
N ALA A 321 1.10 -22.55 8.96
CA ALA A 321 -0.06 -21.83 8.45
C ALA A 321 0.09 -21.47 6.97
N VAL A 322 1.29 -21.13 6.54
CA VAL A 322 1.60 -20.88 5.12
C VAL A 322 1.39 -22.14 4.28
N ALA A 323 1.86 -23.30 4.75
CA ALA A 323 1.69 -24.58 4.05
C ALA A 323 0.20 -24.93 3.88
N GLN A 324 -0.63 -24.73 4.91
CA GLN A 324 -2.07 -24.92 4.83
C GLN A 324 -2.73 -24.00 3.82
N ALA A 325 -2.35 -22.72 3.82
CA ALA A 325 -2.86 -21.72 2.88
C ALA A 325 -2.49 -22.08 1.44
N GLU A 326 -1.25 -22.52 1.20
CA GLU A 326 -0.80 -22.94 -0.14
C GLU A 326 -1.61 -24.13 -0.67
N ALA A 327 -1.94 -25.10 0.20
CA ALA A 327 -2.77 -26.24 -0.18
C ALA A 327 -4.17 -25.82 -0.63
N ILE A 328 -4.79 -24.87 0.05
CA ILE A 328 -6.10 -24.31 -0.31
C ILE A 328 -6.01 -23.58 -1.66
N ILE A 329 -4.95 -22.80 -1.87
CA ILE A 329 -4.72 -22.10 -3.13
C ILE A 329 -4.52 -23.07 -4.29
N ASP A 330 -3.74 -24.13 -4.10
CA ASP A 330 -3.52 -25.14 -5.13
C ASP A 330 -4.82 -25.83 -5.52
N ALA A 331 -5.66 -26.18 -4.55
CA ALA A 331 -6.98 -26.74 -4.82
C ALA A 331 -7.86 -25.77 -5.59
N GLY A 332 -7.84 -24.47 -5.26
CA GLY A 332 -8.57 -23.42 -5.94
C GLY A 332 -8.13 -23.22 -7.39
N VAL A 333 -6.86 -23.36 -7.70
CA VAL A 333 -6.31 -23.24 -9.06
C VAL A 333 -6.77 -24.40 -9.94
N GLN A 334 -6.88 -25.61 -9.39
CA GLN A 334 -7.29 -26.80 -10.13
C GLN A 334 -8.81 -26.90 -10.35
N SER A 335 -9.61 -26.19 -9.58
CA SER A 335 -11.06 -26.17 -9.74
C SER A 335 -11.51 -25.17 -10.78
#